data_0f9ca0b0475ec338f853b39c4bb48f62
#
_entry.id   0f9ca0b0475ec338f853b39c4bb48f62
#
_cell.length_a   1.000
_cell.length_b   1.000
_cell.length_c   1.000
_cell.angle_alpha   90.00
_cell.angle_beta   90.00
_cell.angle_gamma   90.00
#
_symmetry.space_group_name_H-M   'P 1'
#
loop_
_entity.id
_entity.type
_entity.pdbx_description
1 polymer ?
#
loop_
_entity_poly.entity_id
_entity_poly.type
_entity_poly.pdbx_seq_one_letter_code
_entity_poly.pdbx_strand_id
1 'polypeptide(L)'
;ENYADRKEGSLFGVYSGSTADFSPAYIYPQECGNRCDVRYLQLGGKGGGVVFAGRQPLCVSVWPCTQEALDAAEHTHEIVRLDDAWLVNVDCAQAGVGGTDSWSVKSRPSKAYRLLEKHYGYEFVIAPAETPADAARTSRRVAYKNE
;
A
#
# COMPACT_ATOMS: atom_id res chain seq x y z
N GLU A 1 -7.33 -0.96 -5.52
CA GLU A 1 -6.67 0.12 -4.76
C GLU A 1 -7.69 1.02 -4.06
N ASN A 2 -7.25 1.70 -3.02
CA ASN A 2 -8.03 2.76 -2.38
C ASN A 2 -7.10 3.82 -1.79
N TYR A 3 -7.65 5.02 -1.66
CA TYR A 3 -6.97 6.19 -1.11
C TYR A 3 -7.85 6.85 -0.03
N ALA A 4 -7.29 7.73 0.76
CA ALA A 4 -7.98 8.35 1.89
C ALA A 4 -9.30 9.06 1.49
N ASP A 5 -9.34 9.66 0.29
CA ASP A 5 -10.50 10.35 -0.27
C ASP A 5 -11.24 9.56 -1.38
N ARG A 6 -10.95 8.27 -1.51
CA ARG A 6 -11.53 7.35 -2.52
C ARG A 6 -11.82 5.99 -1.91
N LYS A 7 -12.76 5.97 -0.96
CA LYS A 7 -13.15 4.77 -0.21
C LYS A 7 -14.53 4.23 -0.56
N GLU A 8 -15.22 4.88 -1.47
CA GLU A 8 -16.53 4.43 -1.93
C GLU A 8 -16.45 3.01 -2.49
N GLY A 9 -17.27 2.12 -1.98
CA GLY A 9 -17.28 0.71 -2.36
C GLY A 9 -16.21 -0.15 -1.68
N SER A 10 -15.35 0.40 -0.84
CA SER A 10 -14.41 -0.38 -0.05
C SER A 10 -15.14 -1.08 1.09
N LEU A 11 -15.11 -2.41 1.09
CA LEU A 11 -15.68 -3.22 2.16
C LEU A 11 -14.56 -3.68 3.11
N PHE A 12 -14.88 -3.70 4.39
CA PHE A 12 -13.96 -4.28 5.38
C PHE A 12 -13.93 -5.80 5.22
N GLY A 13 -12.73 -6.37 5.09
CA GLY A 13 -12.59 -7.81 4.91
C GLY A 13 -11.13 -8.26 4.81
N VAL A 14 -10.95 -9.56 4.61
CA VAL A 14 -9.67 -10.15 4.23
C VAL A 14 -9.70 -10.42 2.74
N TYR A 15 -8.77 -9.84 2.03
CA TYR A 15 -8.65 -9.97 0.59
C TYR A 15 -7.42 -10.79 0.27
N SER A 16 -7.50 -11.61 -0.78
CA SER A 16 -6.38 -12.38 -1.29
C SER A 16 -6.34 -12.29 -2.81
N GLY A 17 -5.13 -12.34 -3.36
CA GLY A 17 -4.90 -12.26 -4.79
C GLY A 17 -3.42 -12.47 -5.10
N SER A 18 -3.05 -12.37 -6.35
CA SER A 18 -1.64 -12.36 -6.74
C SER A 18 -1.05 -10.95 -6.59
N THR A 19 0.28 -10.85 -6.52
CA THR A 19 0.96 -9.55 -6.51
C THR A 19 0.65 -8.71 -7.76
N ALA A 20 0.34 -9.34 -8.88
CA ALA A 20 -0.07 -8.65 -10.10
C ALA A 20 -1.41 -7.91 -9.96
N ASP A 21 -2.31 -8.38 -9.09
CA ASP A 21 -3.60 -7.74 -8.83
C ASP A 21 -3.46 -6.45 -7.99
N PHE A 22 -2.29 -6.24 -7.38
CA PHE A 22 -2.01 -5.06 -6.57
C PHE A 22 -1.56 -3.85 -7.38
N SER A 23 -1.07 -4.05 -8.59
CA SER A 23 -0.49 -2.99 -9.43
C SER A 23 -1.32 -2.82 -10.70
N PRO A 24 -2.41 -2.03 -10.66
CA PRO A 24 -3.18 -1.74 -11.87
C PRO A 24 -2.30 -1.02 -12.90
N ALA A 25 -2.47 -1.41 -14.16
CA ALA A 25 -1.73 -0.78 -15.25
C ALA A 25 -2.36 0.57 -15.60
N TYR A 26 -1.57 1.64 -15.50
CA TYR A 26 -1.92 2.95 -16.02
C TYR A 26 -1.21 3.20 -17.36
N ILE A 27 -1.82 4.00 -18.23
CA ILE A 27 -1.23 4.39 -19.52
C ILE A 27 0.07 5.14 -19.28
N TYR A 28 0.05 6.13 -18.39
CA TYR A 28 1.24 6.81 -17.92
C TYR A 28 1.70 6.18 -16.60
N PRO A 29 2.96 5.73 -16.49
CA PRO A 29 3.50 5.17 -15.27
C PRO A 29 3.37 6.14 -14.10
N GLN A 30 2.84 5.66 -13.00
CA GLN A 30 2.64 6.45 -11.79
C GLN A 30 2.52 5.53 -10.59
N GLU A 31 2.68 6.10 -9.41
CA GLU A 31 2.40 5.44 -8.15
C GLU A 31 0.97 4.88 -8.14
N CYS A 32 0.84 3.60 -7.80
CA CYS A 32 -0.42 2.88 -7.90
C CYS A 32 -0.52 1.74 -6.88
N GLY A 33 -1.70 1.12 -6.83
CA GLY A 33 -1.92 -0.08 -6.05
C GLY A 33 -2.03 0.14 -4.54
N ASN A 34 -2.13 1.38 -4.06
CA ASN A 34 -2.23 1.66 -2.63
C ASN A 34 -3.51 1.08 -2.01
N ARG A 35 -3.37 0.61 -0.77
CA ARG A 35 -4.45 0.15 0.11
C ARG A 35 -4.32 0.86 1.45
N CYS A 36 -5.31 1.68 1.81
CA CYS A 36 -5.40 2.35 3.10
C CYS A 36 -6.09 1.48 4.14
N ASP A 37 -5.90 1.83 5.41
CA ASP A 37 -6.53 1.21 6.59
C ASP A 37 -6.20 -0.29 6.72
N VAL A 38 -5.05 -0.69 6.23
CA VAL A 38 -4.58 -2.09 6.27
C VAL A 38 -4.06 -2.42 7.66
N ARG A 39 -4.61 -3.46 8.28
CA ARG A 39 -4.14 -3.96 9.58
C ARG A 39 -2.92 -4.87 9.44
N TYR A 40 -2.88 -5.64 8.37
CA TYR A 40 -1.72 -6.43 7.99
C TYR A 40 -1.72 -6.73 6.49
N LEU A 41 -0.53 -6.86 5.95
CA LEU A 41 -0.25 -7.39 4.63
C LEU A 41 0.54 -8.68 4.80
N GLN A 42 0.08 -9.78 4.20
CA GLN A 42 0.86 -11.02 4.09
C GLN A 42 1.29 -11.22 2.65
N LEU A 43 2.57 -11.47 2.46
CA LEU A 43 3.13 -11.93 1.19
C LEU A 43 3.63 -13.35 1.39
N GLY A 44 3.26 -14.23 0.47
CA GLY A 44 3.63 -15.64 0.52
C GLY A 44 4.09 -16.16 -0.83
N GLY A 45 4.91 -17.20 -0.81
CA GLY A 45 5.43 -17.87 -1.98
C GLY A 45 5.95 -19.26 -1.66
N LYS A 46 6.65 -19.90 -2.60
CA LYS A 46 7.17 -21.26 -2.44
C LYS A 46 8.17 -21.44 -1.28
N GLY A 47 8.79 -20.37 -0.82
CA GLY A 47 9.80 -20.38 0.24
C GLY A 47 9.28 -19.99 1.63
N GLY A 48 7.97 -19.88 1.81
CA GLY A 48 7.35 -19.38 3.03
C GLY A 48 6.63 -18.04 2.82
N GLY A 49 6.33 -17.36 3.91
CA GLY A 49 5.63 -16.09 3.89
C GLY A 49 6.11 -15.10 4.94
N VAL A 50 5.80 -13.85 4.74
CA VAL A 50 6.09 -12.75 5.66
C VAL A 50 4.81 -11.92 5.87
N VAL A 51 4.63 -11.43 7.08
CA VAL A 51 3.56 -10.50 7.43
C VAL A 51 4.15 -9.16 7.90
N PHE A 52 3.55 -8.09 7.41
CA PHE A 52 3.71 -6.72 7.88
C PHE A 52 2.46 -6.35 8.66
N ALA A 53 2.56 -6.16 9.97
CA ALA A 53 1.41 -5.89 10.84
C ALA A 53 1.60 -4.58 11.58
N GLY A 54 0.69 -3.62 11.40
CA GLY A 54 0.74 -2.31 12.03
C GLY A 54 0.17 -2.30 13.45
N ARG A 55 0.73 -1.45 14.32
CA ARG A 55 0.09 -1.09 15.59
C ARG A 55 -1.09 -0.14 15.38
N GLN A 56 -1.08 0.58 14.28
CA GLN A 56 -2.18 1.39 13.73
C GLN A 56 -2.45 0.95 12.28
N PRO A 57 -3.56 1.36 11.68
CA PRO A 57 -3.78 1.13 10.27
C PRO A 57 -2.64 1.69 9.42
N LEU A 58 -2.25 0.95 8.39
CA LEU A 58 -1.16 1.27 7.46
C LEU A 58 -1.73 1.60 6.09
N CYS A 59 -0.94 2.28 5.28
CA CYS A 59 -1.08 2.29 3.85
C CYS A 59 -0.02 1.36 3.25
N VAL A 60 -0.41 0.50 2.29
CA VAL A 60 0.52 -0.46 1.69
C VAL A 60 0.36 -0.52 0.19
N SER A 61 1.47 -0.70 -0.51
CA SER A 61 1.50 -1.07 -1.92
C SER A 61 2.61 -2.08 -2.19
N VAL A 62 2.47 -2.83 -3.28
CA VAL A 62 3.45 -3.86 -3.69
C VAL A 62 3.70 -3.70 -5.18
N TRP A 63 4.94 -3.38 -5.55
CA TRP A 63 5.32 -3.09 -6.92
C TRP A 63 6.38 -4.05 -7.45
N PRO A 64 6.32 -4.37 -8.75
CA PRO A 64 7.33 -5.19 -9.42
C PRO A 64 8.54 -4.37 -9.90
N CYS A 65 8.70 -3.13 -9.47
CA CYS A 65 9.74 -2.20 -9.89
C CYS A 65 10.13 -1.30 -8.72
N THR A 66 11.25 -0.59 -8.86
CA THR A 66 11.63 0.46 -7.89
C THR A 66 10.90 1.76 -8.18
N GLN A 67 10.90 2.68 -7.22
CA GLN A 67 10.37 4.04 -7.40
C GLN A 67 11.09 4.76 -8.54
N GLU A 68 12.41 4.66 -8.60
CA GLU A 68 13.23 5.31 -9.62
C GLU A 68 12.90 4.78 -11.02
N ALA A 69 12.67 3.46 -11.16
CA ALA A 69 12.28 2.88 -12.44
C ALA A 69 10.89 3.34 -12.88
N LEU A 70 9.97 3.53 -11.92
CA LEU A 70 8.64 4.05 -12.18
C LEU A 70 8.69 5.52 -12.61
N ASP A 71 9.47 6.34 -11.92
CA ASP A 71 9.60 7.78 -12.17
C ASP A 71 10.32 8.07 -13.50
N ALA A 72 11.23 7.19 -13.91
CA ALA A 72 11.98 7.35 -15.16
C ALA A 72 11.18 6.95 -16.43
N ALA A 73 10.15 6.14 -16.29
CA ALA A 73 9.39 5.61 -17.41
C ALA A 73 8.32 6.61 -17.88
N GLU A 74 8.26 6.88 -19.18
CA GLU A 74 7.19 7.65 -19.81
C GLU A 74 6.04 6.76 -20.30
N HIS A 75 6.33 5.47 -20.53
CA HIS A 75 5.36 4.48 -21.00
C HIS A 75 5.47 3.19 -20.18
N THR A 76 4.36 2.48 -20.03
CA THR A 76 4.28 1.26 -19.21
C THR A 76 5.31 0.18 -19.61
N HIS A 77 5.64 0.09 -20.91
CA HIS A 77 6.61 -0.91 -21.40
C HIS A 77 8.08 -0.56 -21.09
N GLU A 78 8.35 0.65 -20.65
CA GLU A 78 9.69 1.13 -20.26
C GLU A 78 10.01 0.84 -18.80
N ILE A 79 9.02 0.44 -18.01
CA ILE A 79 9.22 0.14 -16.59
C ILE A 79 10.15 -1.07 -16.45
N VAL A 80 11.33 -0.83 -15.88
CA VAL A 80 12.30 -1.89 -15.55
C VAL A 80 11.78 -2.66 -14.34
N ARG A 81 11.46 -3.93 -14.54
CA ARG A 81 10.95 -4.79 -13.47
C ARG A 81 12.11 -5.40 -12.68
N LEU A 82 11.85 -5.63 -11.39
CA LEU A 82 12.76 -6.38 -10.53
C LEU A 82 12.71 -7.87 -10.88
N ASP A 83 13.90 -8.51 -10.90
CA ASP A 83 14.01 -9.96 -11.08
C ASP A 83 13.75 -10.65 -9.74
N ASP A 84 12.74 -11.53 -9.70
CA ASP A 84 12.36 -12.34 -8.53
C ASP A 84 12.20 -11.55 -7.21
N ALA A 85 11.90 -10.25 -7.30
CA ALA A 85 11.75 -9.37 -6.16
C ALA A 85 10.53 -8.45 -6.30
N TRP A 86 10.08 -7.93 -5.17
CA TRP A 86 8.98 -6.98 -5.07
C TRP A 86 9.36 -5.85 -4.11
N LEU A 87 9.06 -4.63 -4.52
CA LEU A 87 9.12 -3.48 -3.62
C LEU A 87 7.83 -3.45 -2.79
N VAL A 88 7.97 -3.39 -1.48
CA VAL A 88 6.84 -3.28 -0.56
C VAL A 88 6.91 -1.93 0.12
N ASN A 89 5.94 -1.07 -0.14
CA ASN A 89 5.78 0.18 0.57
C ASN A 89 4.87 -0.05 1.78
N VAL A 90 5.32 0.40 2.94
CA VAL A 90 4.59 0.33 4.21
C VAL A 90 4.60 1.72 4.81
N ASP A 91 3.50 2.43 4.65
CA ASP A 91 3.41 3.84 4.96
C ASP A 91 2.50 4.13 6.15
N CYS A 92 2.83 5.18 6.87
CA CYS A 92 1.99 5.71 7.94
C CYS A 92 0.64 6.20 7.42
N ALA A 93 0.67 6.90 6.29
CA ALA A 93 -0.49 7.49 5.66
C ALA A 93 -0.19 7.79 4.19
N GLN A 94 -1.23 7.80 3.37
CA GLN A 94 -1.19 8.21 1.98
C GLN A 94 -2.08 9.44 1.81
N ALA A 95 -1.61 10.44 1.08
CA ALA A 95 -2.44 11.59 0.75
C ALA A 95 -3.62 11.18 -0.14
N GLY A 96 -4.70 11.94 -0.08
CA GLY A 96 -5.77 11.78 -1.04
C GLY A 96 -5.33 12.15 -2.47
N VAL A 97 -5.99 11.60 -3.46
CA VAL A 97 -5.67 11.83 -4.88
C VAL A 97 -6.37 13.07 -5.46
N GLY A 98 -7.42 13.56 -4.83
CA GLY A 98 -8.18 14.71 -5.35
C GLY A 98 -8.87 14.38 -6.66
N GLY A 99 -8.64 15.19 -7.71
CA GLY A 99 -9.06 14.86 -9.06
C GLY A 99 -10.43 15.38 -9.47
N THR A 100 -10.86 16.55 -8.96
CA THR A 100 -12.06 17.22 -9.44
C THR A 100 -11.89 17.77 -10.86
N ASP A 101 -10.65 18.05 -11.23
CA ASP A 101 -10.20 18.33 -12.60
C ASP A 101 -8.73 17.87 -12.74
N SER A 102 -8.16 17.89 -13.94
CA SER A 102 -6.80 17.43 -14.20
C SER A 102 -5.79 18.56 -14.45
N TRP A 103 -6.17 19.82 -14.31
CA TRP A 103 -5.33 20.96 -14.70
C TRP A 103 -5.26 22.10 -13.68
N SER A 104 -6.12 22.13 -12.68
CA SER A 104 -6.13 23.26 -11.74
C SER A 104 -5.67 22.87 -10.34
N VAL A 105 -5.24 23.88 -9.58
CA VAL A 105 -4.91 23.73 -8.16
C VAL A 105 -6.14 23.28 -7.33
N LYS A 106 -7.35 23.49 -7.86
CA LYS A 106 -8.60 23.05 -7.22
C LYS A 106 -8.75 21.53 -7.21
N SER A 107 -8.06 20.81 -8.10
CA SER A 107 -8.06 19.34 -8.13
C SER A 107 -7.26 18.70 -7.01
N ARG A 108 -6.51 19.47 -6.24
CA ARG A 108 -5.82 18.94 -5.05
C ARG A 108 -6.80 18.34 -4.05
N PRO A 109 -6.38 17.31 -3.29
CA PRO A 109 -7.22 16.75 -2.23
C PRO A 109 -7.67 17.84 -1.26
N SER A 110 -8.86 17.69 -0.70
CA SER A 110 -9.32 18.59 0.35
C SER A 110 -8.36 18.57 1.54
N LYS A 111 -8.35 19.63 2.34
CA LYS A 111 -7.40 19.79 3.45
C LYS A 111 -7.35 18.56 4.39
N ALA A 112 -8.50 17.92 4.61
CA ALA A 112 -8.61 16.74 5.47
C ALA A 112 -7.82 15.52 4.97
N TYR A 113 -7.48 15.48 3.69
CA TYR A 113 -6.78 14.37 3.05
C TYR A 113 -5.37 14.72 2.56
N ARG A 114 -4.82 15.83 3.05
CA ARG A 114 -3.43 16.24 2.78
C ARG A 114 -2.54 15.84 3.95
N LEU A 115 -1.31 15.48 3.64
CA LEU A 115 -0.28 15.26 4.65
C LEU A 115 0.37 16.62 4.98
N LEU A 116 -0.12 17.27 6.03
CA LEU A 116 0.29 18.64 6.41
C LEU A 116 1.10 18.68 7.70
N GLU A 117 1.19 17.57 8.41
CA GLU A 117 1.95 17.49 9.67
C GLU A 117 3.45 17.54 9.38
N LYS A 118 4.21 18.08 10.32
CA LYS A 118 5.67 18.14 10.23
C LYS A 118 6.35 16.84 10.65
N HIS A 119 5.67 16.04 11.45
CA HIS A 119 6.17 14.80 12.02
C HIS A 119 5.10 13.73 11.94
N TYR A 120 5.51 12.57 11.46
CA TYR A 120 4.71 11.36 11.41
C TYR A 120 5.48 10.27 12.14
N GLY A 121 4.76 9.45 12.91
CA GLY A 121 5.34 8.32 13.60
C GLY A 121 4.40 7.13 13.49
N TYR A 122 4.96 5.96 13.22
CA TYR A 122 4.20 4.73 13.17
C TYR A 122 5.09 3.54 13.50
N GLU A 123 4.46 2.45 13.86
CA GLU A 123 5.16 1.22 14.17
C GLU A 123 4.49 0.03 13.48
N PHE A 124 5.30 -0.87 12.99
CA PHE A 124 4.84 -2.14 12.47
C PHE A 124 5.85 -3.25 12.76
N VAL A 125 5.38 -4.48 12.69
CA VAL A 125 6.18 -5.68 12.88
C VAL A 125 6.30 -6.43 11.57
N ILE A 126 7.49 -6.92 11.27
CA ILE A 126 7.74 -7.88 10.20
C ILE A 126 8.01 -9.22 10.86
N ALA A 127 7.27 -10.25 10.47
CA ALA A 127 7.43 -11.60 11.04
C ALA A 127 7.17 -12.68 9.98
N PRO A 128 7.71 -13.90 10.16
CA PRO A 128 7.32 -15.05 9.35
C PRO A 128 5.82 -15.34 9.51
N ALA A 129 5.14 -15.67 8.40
CA ALA A 129 3.74 -16.07 8.40
C ALA A 129 3.48 -16.99 7.20
N GLU A 130 3.44 -18.29 7.43
CA GLU A 130 3.24 -19.27 6.36
C GLU A 130 1.78 -19.34 5.92
N THR A 131 0.85 -19.07 6.84
CA THR A 131 -0.58 -19.14 6.58
C THR A 131 -1.28 -17.82 6.87
N PRO A 132 -2.46 -17.57 6.28
CA PRO A 132 -3.30 -16.43 6.63
C PRO A 132 -3.68 -16.39 8.12
N ALA A 133 -3.79 -17.56 8.76
CA ALA A 133 -4.07 -17.65 10.19
C ALA A 133 -2.88 -17.14 11.04
N ASP A 134 -1.64 -17.37 10.59
CA ASP A 134 -0.43 -16.85 11.25
C ASP A 134 -0.38 -15.32 11.15
N ALA A 135 -0.64 -14.80 9.96
CA ALA A 135 -0.68 -13.37 9.73
C ALA A 135 -1.75 -12.66 10.59
N ALA A 136 -2.96 -13.20 10.62
CA ALA A 136 -4.04 -12.68 11.44
C ALA A 136 -3.73 -12.76 12.95
N ARG A 137 -3.06 -13.82 13.40
CA ARG A 137 -2.61 -13.98 14.79
C ARG A 137 -1.57 -12.93 15.16
N THR A 138 -0.58 -12.71 14.28
CA THR A 138 0.46 -11.68 14.46
C THR A 138 -0.17 -10.29 14.53
N SER A 139 -1.07 -9.96 13.62
CA SER A 139 -1.78 -8.68 13.62
C SER A 139 -2.52 -8.42 14.94
N ARG A 140 -3.27 -9.40 15.43
CA ARG A 140 -3.95 -9.28 16.73
C ARG A 140 -2.99 -9.04 17.90
N ARG A 141 -1.85 -9.77 17.94
CA ARG A 141 -0.85 -9.59 18.99
C ARG A 141 -0.19 -8.21 18.96
N VAL A 142 0.02 -7.66 17.78
CA VAL A 142 0.58 -6.31 17.61
C VAL A 142 -0.40 -5.24 18.06
N ALA A 143 -1.68 -5.36 17.68
CA ALA A 143 -2.73 -4.42 18.04
C ALA A 143 -3.03 -4.38 19.56
N TYR A 144 -2.98 -5.52 20.24
CA TYR A 144 -3.32 -5.62 21.67
C TYR A 144 -2.17 -5.30 22.66
N LYS A 145 -0.98 -4.97 22.16
CA LYS A 145 0.14 -4.56 23.05
C LYS A 145 0.10 -3.10 23.47
N ASN A 146 -0.98 -2.39 23.22
CA ASN A 146 -1.17 -0.97 23.59
C ASN A 146 -2.04 -0.76 24.85
N GLU A 147 -2.21 -1.79 25.69
CA GLU A 147 -2.85 -1.66 27.01
C GLU A 147 -1.79 -1.78 28.13
#